data_15f37d70c6b58c629e9b3ba4d6fb2577
#
_entry.id   15f37d70c6b58c629e9b3ba4d6fb2577
#
_cell.length_a   1.000
_cell.length_b   1.000
_cell.length_c   1.000
_cell.angle_alpha   90.00
_cell.angle_beta   90.00
_cell.angle_gamma   90.00
#
_symmetry.space_group_name_H-M   'P 1'
#
loop_
_entity.id
_entity.type
_entity.pdbx_description
1 polymer ?
#
loop_
_entity_poly.entity_id
_entity_poly.type
_entity_poly.pdbx_seq_one_letter_code
_entity_poly.pdbx_strand_id
1 'polypeptide(L)' 'MEGSVNEHKFKIGQSVSFSSGPFGRGSTSGIYKVTQLLPPEGDDCQYRIKNANEPHERVVKESQLDRVG' A
#
# COMPACT_ATOMS: atom_id res chain seq x y z
N MET A 1 -13.89 -12.74 -17.89
CA MET A 1 -13.53 -12.73 -17.49
C MET A 1 -12.91 -12.37 -17.08
N GLU A 2 -12.74 -12.37 -16.84
CA GLU A 2 -12.21 -12.14 -16.44
C GLU A 2 -11.55 -12.07 -15.81
N GLY A 3 -11.57 -12.33 -15.78
CA GLY A 3 -10.92 -12.70 -14.67
C GLY A 3 -9.73 -12.05 -14.16
N SER A 4 -9.66 -10.92 -14.08
CA SER A 4 -8.49 -10.29 -13.60
C SER A 4 -8.44 -10.42 -12.10
N VAL A 5 -7.96 -11.54 -11.69
CA VAL A 5 -7.87 -11.81 -10.28
C VAL A 5 -6.78 -11.02 -9.59
N ASN A 6 -5.86 -10.47 -10.36
CA ASN A 6 -4.75 -9.75 -9.75
C ASN A 6 -4.93 -8.25 -9.81
N GLU A 7 -6.15 -7.85 -9.71
CA GLU A 7 -6.46 -6.45 -9.80
C GLU A 7 -6.08 -5.73 -8.53
N HIS A 8 -5.31 -4.68 -8.67
CA HIS A 8 -4.90 -3.90 -7.52
C HIS A 8 -6.09 -3.09 -6.99
N LYS A 9 -6.18 -3.05 -5.68
CA LYS A 9 -7.27 -2.34 -5.03
C LYS A 9 -7.04 -0.84 -5.04
N PHE A 10 -5.80 -0.43 -5.03
CA PHE A 10 -5.45 0.99 -5.00
C PHE A 10 -4.78 1.38 -6.30
N LYS A 11 -4.78 2.67 -6.56
CA LYS A 11 -4.25 3.20 -7.81
C LYS A 11 -3.07 4.10 -7.52
N ILE A 12 -2.25 4.31 -8.55
CA ILE A 12 -1.14 5.23 -8.44
C ILE A 12 -1.67 6.62 -8.13
N GLY A 13 -1.07 7.25 -7.13
CA GLY A 13 -1.50 8.57 -6.70
C GLY A 13 -2.53 8.56 -5.61
N GLN A 14 -3.03 7.41 -5.27
CA GLN A 14 -4.04 7.30 -4.23
C GLN A 14 -3.37 7.35 -2.86
N SER A 15 -4.03 8.02 -1.92
CA SER A 15 -3.55 8.07 -0.55
C SER A 15 -4.03 6.83 0.20
N VAL A 16 -3.13 6.24 0.95
CA VAL A 16 -3.43 5.04 1.72
C VAL A 16 -2.83 5.18 3.10
N SER A 17 -3.36 4.43 4.03
CA SER A 17 -2.85 4.36 5.38
C SER A 17 -2.07 3.07 5.52
N PHE A 18 -0.86 3.16 6.02
CA PHE A 18 0.01 2.01 6.17
C PHE A 18 0.18 1.68 7.65
N SER A 19 -0.08 0.43 8.00
CA SER A 19 0.12 -0.05 9.35
C SER A 19 1.16 -1.14 9.33
N SER A 20 2.19 -0.97 10.10
CA SER A 20 3.19 -2.01 10.16
C SER A 20 3.12 -2.67 11.52
N GLY A 21 2.77 -3.93 11.50
CA GLY A 21 2.76 -4.69 12.72
C GLY A 21 1.49 -4.51 13.52
N PRO A 22 1.29 -5.43 14.45
CA PRO A 22 0.06 -5.43 15.24
C PRO A 22 -0.02 -4.29 16.24
N PHE A 23 1.10 -3.72 16.57
CA PHE A 23 1.11 -2.63 17.53
C PHE A 23 1.34 -1.30 16.88
N GLY A 24 1.11 -1.22 15.61
CA GLY A 24 1.51 -0.04 14.89
C GLY A 24 0.69 1.19 15.12
N ARG A 25 -0.31 1.10 15.95
CA ARG A 25 -1.13 2.26 16.09
C ARG A 25 -0.38 3.39 16.75
N GLY A 26 -0.52 4.53 16.19
CA GLY A 26 -0.01 5.71 16.79
C GLY A 26 1.44 5.98 16.56
N SER A 27 2.21 5.03 16.17
CA SER A 27 3.62 5.33 16.03
C SER A 27 3.98 5.61 14.59
N THR A 28 3.85 4.65 13.75
CA THR A 28 4.32 4.84 12.40
C THR A 28 3.22 4.91 11.41
N SER A 29 2.03 4.92 11.86
CA SER A 29 0.94 5.00 10.93
C SER A 29 0.98 6.39 10.30
N GLY A 30 0.99 6.42 9.03
CA GLY A 30 1.03 7.67 8.32
C GLY A 30 0.31 7.51 7.01
N ILE A 31 0.13 8.63 6.35
CA ILE A 31 -0.52 8.64 5.07
C ILE A 31 0.56 8.55 4.02
N TYR A 32 0.43 7.56 3.18
CA TYR A 32 1.36 7.34 2.09
C TYR A 32 0.63 7.48 0.77
N LYS A 33 1.39 7.69 -0.26
CA LYS A 33 0.84 7.76 -1.60
C LYS A 33 1.40 6.62 -2.42
N VAL A 34 0.54 5.96 -3.16
CA VAL A 34 0.95 4.87 -4.03
C VAL A 34 1.71 5.45 -5.21
N THR A 35 2.94 5.01 -5.39
CA THR A 35 3.77 5.49 -6.48
C THR A 35 3.90 4.48 -7.60
N GLN A 36 3.67 3.21 -7.30
CA GLN A 36 3.79 2.19 -8.32
C GLN A 36 3.01 0.96 -7.91
N LEU A 37 2.42 0.31 -8.90
CA LEU A 37 1.74 -0.96 -8.70
C LEU A 37 2.73 -2.06 -9.02
N LEU A 38 2.89 -3.00 -8.11
CA LEU A 38 3.85 -4.07 -8.27
C LEU A 38 3.12 -5.39 -8.45
N PRO A 39 3.79 -6.38 -9.04
CA PRO A 39 3.18 -7.68 -9.22
C PRO A 39 2.78 -8.29 -7.88
N PRO A 40 1.72 -9.07 -7.86
CA PRO A 40 1.31 -9.71 -6.62
C PRO A 40 2.28 -10.80 -6.20
N GLU A 41 2.34 -10.98 -4.91
CA GLU A 41 3.08 -12.10 -4.35
C GLU A 41 2.06 -13.04 -3.75
N GLY A 42 1.90 -14.17 -4.36
CA GLY A 42 0.84 -15.06 -3.95
C GLY A 42 -0.51 -14.41 -4.25
N ASP A 43 -1.33 -14.28 -3.26
CA ASP A 43 -2.64 -13.67 -3.42
C ASP A 43 -2.68 -12.22 -3.03
N ASP A 44 -1.54 -11.65 -2.72
CA ASP A 44 -1.48 -10.30 -2.16
C ASP A 44 -0.79 -9.39 -3.15
N CYS A 45 -1.51 -8.42 -3.62
CA CYS A 45 -0.91 -7.42 -4.49
C CYS A 45 0.09 -6.58 -3.72
N GLN A 46 1.07 -6.08 -4.39
CA GLN A 46 2.09 -5.27 -3.77
C GLN A 46 2.09 -3.89 -4.36
N TYR A 47 2.60 -2.96 -3.58
CA TYR A 47 2.62 -1.56 -3.95
C TYR A 47 3.91 -0.93 -3.50
N ARG A 48 4.33 0.08 -4.24
CA ARG A 48 5.39 0.96 -3.78
C ARG A 48 4.72 2.24 -3.32
N ILE A 49 5.01 2.65 -2.10
CA ILE A 49 4.38 3.81 -1.50
C ILE A 49 5.45 4.75 -0.98
N LYS A 50 5.07 6.01 -0.84
CA LYS A 50 6.00 7.02 -0.38
C LYS A 50 5.29 8.00 0.53
N ASN A 51 5.98 8.39 1.57
CA ASN A 51 5.52 9.41 2.50
C ASN A 51 6.34 10.66 2.28
N ALA A 52 5.71 11.81 2.39
CA ALA A 52 6.41 13.06 2.16
C ALA A 52 7.55 13.29 3.15
N ASN A 53 7.45 12.68 4.31
CA ASN A 53 8.46 12.83 5.35
C ASN A 53 9.59 11.82 5.24
N GLU A 54 9.52 10.93 4.27
CA GLU A 54 10.53 9.90 4.13
C GLU A 54 11.19 10.01 2.78
N PRO A 55 12.50 9.86 2.74
CA PRO A 55 13.21 9.95 1.47
C PRO A 55 13.09 8.70 0.62
N HIS A 56 12.66 7.58 1.21
CA HIS A 56 12.63 6.32 0.51
C HIS A 56 11.20 5.86 0.29
N GLU A 57 11.03 5.09 -0.76
CA GLU A 57 9.77 4.41 -0.99
C GLU A 57 9.78 3.09 -0.25
N ARG A 58 8.59 2.61 0.08
CA ARG A 58 8.45 1.32 0.73
C ARG A 58 7.68 0.37 -0.16
N VAL A 59 8.06 -0.88 -0.14
CA VAL A 59 7.31 -1.93 -0.82
C VAL A 59 6.47 -2.64 0.22
N VAL A 60 5.17 -2.62 0.03
CA VAL A 60 4.24 -3.17 1.00
C VAL A 60 3.21 -4.01 0.31
N LYS A 61 2.50 -4.80 1.09
CA LYS A 61 1.43 -5.63 0.58
C LYS A 61 0.09 -4.94 0.76
N GLU A 62 -0.84 -5.30 -0.10
CA GLU A 62 -2.15 -4.68 -0.07
C GLU A 62 -2.82 -4.87 1.28
N SER A 63 -2.60 -6.01 1.90
CA SER A 63 -3.20 -6.26 3.20
C SER A 63 -2.69 -5.34 4.29
N GLN A 64 -1.58 -4.65 4.05
CA GLN A 64 -1.05 -3.71 5.02
C GLN A 64 -1.56 -2.30 4.81
N LEU A 65 -2.38 -2.10 3.81
CA LEU A 65 -2.86 -0.78 3.44
C LEU A 65 -4.35 -0.68 3.66
N ASP A 66 -4.77 0.53 4.00
CA ASP A 66 -6.17 0.83 4.12
C ASP A 66 -6.49 2.09 3.34
N ARG A 67 -7.72 2.17 2.90
CA ARG A 67 -8.17 3.33 2.18
C ARG A 67 -8.29 4.51 3.12
N VAL A 68 -7.86 5.65 2.65
CA VAL A 68 -7.96 6.88 3.41
C VAL A 68 -9.12 7.70 2.89
N GLY A 69 -9.91 8.13 3.80
CA GLY A 69 -10.97 9.03 3.46
C GLY A 69 -12.24 8.44 3.14
#